data_e09d99ae12fd7fe7daecbc134690554b
#
_entry.id   e09d99ae12fd7fe7daecbc134690554b
#
_cell.length_a   1.000
_cell.length_b   1.000
_cell.length_c   1.000
_cell.angle_alpha   90.00
_cell.angle_beta   90.00
_cell.angle_gamma   90.00
#
_symmetry.space_group_name_H-M   'P 1'
#
loop_
_entity.id
_entity.type
_entity.pdbx_description
1 polymer ?
#
loop_
_entity_poly.entity_id
_entity_poly.type
_entity_poly.pdbx_seq_one_letter_code
_entity_poly.pdbx_strand_id
1 'polypeptide(L)'
;MTPAGVISEALTIIDACGIDRTQLKVATGPREAIIRRGRRPSGTRVTLTRRGITWHVTGGGVHWKGTSRHAAATQIAHIIEVGWR
;
A
#
# COMPACT_ATOMS: atom_id res chain seq x y z
N MET A 1 -9.34 -9.70 9.68
CA MET A 1 -8.69 -8.41 9.40
C MET A 1 -9.02 -7.95 7.99
N THR A 2 -9.28 -6.69 7.83
CA THR A 2 -9.67 -6.08 6.57
C THR A 2 -8.48 -5.40 5.88
N PRO A 3 -8.52 -5.22 4.55
CA PRO A 3 -7.51 -4.42 3.85
C PRO A 3 -7.36 -3.01 4.40
N ALA A 4 -8.44 -2.40 4.89
CA ALA A 4 -8.38 -1.08 5.51
C ALA A 4 -7.45 -1.03 6.72
N GLY A 5 -7.39 -2.09 7.53
CA GLY A 5 -6.48 -2.17 8.67
C GLY A 5 -5.02 -2.20 8.26
N VAL A 6 -4.70 -2.91 7.19
CA VAL A 6 -3.33 -2.95 6.63
C VAL A 6 -2.95 -1.60 6.05
N ILE A 7 -3.87 -0.95 5.33
CA ILE A 7 -3.63 0.38 4.77
C ILE A 7 -3.41 1.41 5.88
N SER A 8 -4.18 1.34 6.97
CA SER A 8 -4.01 2.24 8.11
C SER A 8 -2.61 2.11 8.72
N GLU A 9 -2.11 0.89 8.87
CA GLU A 9 -0.76 0.64 9.35
C GLU A 9 0.29 1.16 8.37
N ALA A 10 0.08 0.93 7.06
CA ALA A 10 0.97 1.45 6.02
C ALA A 10 1.03 2.97 6.04
N LEU A 11 -0.10 3.65 6.21
CA LEU A 11 -0.15 5.11 6.31
C LEU A 11 0.64 5.65 7.50
N THR A 12 0.60 4.94 8.64
CA THR A 12 1.41 5.29 9.80
C THR A 12 2.91 5.24 9.48
N ILE A 13 3.34 4.20 8.78
CA ILE A 13 4.74 4.06 8.35
C ILE A 13 5.10 5.17 7.34
N ILE A 14 4.22 5.46 6.40
CA ILE A 14 4.42 6.50 5.39
C ILE A 14 4.56 7.88 6.05
N ASP A 15 3.72 8.18 7.04
CA ASP A 15 3.83 9.42 7.81
C ASP A 15 5.19 9.53 8.51
N ALA A 16 5.66 8.43 9.09
CA ALA A 16 6.96 8.40 9.76
C ALA A 16 8.13 8.65 8.78
N CYS A 17 7.93 8.33 7.50
CA CYS A 17 8.92 8.63 6.44
C CYS A 17 8.87 10.08 5.97
N GLY A 18 7.94 10.89 6.47
CA GLY A 18 7.83 12.30 6.09
C GLY A 18 7.08 12.55 4.79
N ILE A 19 6.34 11.57 4.28
CA ILE A 19 5.55 11.71 3.06
C ILE A 19 4.23 12.40 3.40
N ASP A 20 3.89 13.44 2.65
CA ASP A 20 2.66 14.20 2.83
C ASP A 20 1.44 13.37 2.36
N ARG A 21 0.47 13.19 3.24
CA ARG A 21 -0.78 12.49 2.94
C ARG A 21 -1.61 13.15 1.84
N THR A 22 -1.45 14.45 1.62
CA THR A 22 -2.16 15.14 0.53
C THR A 22 -1.75 14.64 -0.85
N GLN A 23 -0.60 13.99 -0.96
CA GLN A 23 -0.12 13.36 -2.19
C GLN A 23 -0.72 11.97 -2.41
N LEU A 24 -1.44 11.43 -1.43
CA LEU A 24 -1.92 10.06 -1.46
C LEU A 24 -3.43 10.02 -1.72
N LYS A 25 -3.85 9.03 -2.52
CA LYS A 25 -5.24 8.66 -2.68
C LYS A 25 -5.41 7.21 -2.29
N VAL A 26 -6.42 6.93 -1.47
CA VAL A 26 -6.68 5.60 -0.93
C VAL A 26 -8.11 5.21 -1.25
N ALA A 27 -8.28 3.98 -1.75
CA ALA A 27 -9.58 3.36 -1.91
C ALA A 27 -9.54 1.99 -1.26
N THR A 28 -10.53 1.66 -0.43
CA THR A 28 -10.59 0.39 0.27
C THR A 28 -11.88 -0.34 -0.04
N GLY A 29 -11.79 -1.66 -0.19
CA GLY A 29 -12.92 -2.55 -0.36
C GLY A 29 -12.80 -3.74 0.57
N PRO A 30 -13.77 -4.69 0.52
CA PRO A 30 -13.78 -5.83 1.45
C PRO A 30 -12.62 -6.80 1.27
N ARG A 31 -12.04 -6.89 0.07
CA ARG A 31 -10.95 -7.82 -0.24
C ARG A 31 -9.73 -7.16 -0.85
N GLU A 32 -9.84 -5.90 -1.22
CA GLU A 32 -8.71 -5.19 -1.83
C GLU A 32 -8.68 -3.73 -1.41
N ALA A 33 -7.52 -3.13 -1.56
CA ALA A 33 -7.31 -1.71 -1.35
C ALA A 33 -6.27 -1.22 -2.35
N ILE A 34 -6.38 0.05 -2.71
CA ILE A 34 -5.43 0.70 -3.61
C ILE A 34 -4.95 1.96 -2.94
N ILE A 35 -3.65 2.18 -2.96
CA ILE A 35 -3.05 3.43 -2.53
C ILE A 35 -2.21 3.98 -3.68
N ARG A 36 -2.40 5.26 -4.00
CA ARG A 36 -1.67 5.94 -5.07
C ARG A 36 -0.98 7.16 -4.53
N ARG A 37 0.21 7.41 -5.02
CA ARG A 37 0.96 8.63 -4.76
C ARG A 37 1.11 9.42 -6.05
N GLY A 38 0.71 10.71 -6.01
CA GLY A 38 0.76 11.59 -7.16
C GLY A 38 -0.56 11.66 -7.90
N ARG A 39 -0.70 12.68 -8.74
CA ARG A 39 -1.94 13.00 -9.47
C ARG A 39 -1.92 12.53 -10.92
N ARG A 40 -0.77 12.08 -11.41
CA ARG A 40 -0.60 11.69 -12.81
C ARG A 40 -0.80 10.19 -12.97
N PRO A 41 -1.21 9.72 -14.15
CA PRO A 41 -1.28 8.28 -14.44
C PRO A 41 0.04 7.55 -14.20
N SER A 42 1.17 8.26 -14.32
CA SER A 42 2.51 7.73 -14.07
C SER A 42 2.87 7.69 -12.58
N GLY A 43 1.97 8.14 -11.69
CA GLY A 43 2.20 8.08 -10.26
C GLY A 43 2.26 6.64 -9.75
N THR A 44 2.91 6.43 -8.61
CA THR A 44 3.04 5.11 -8.02
C THR A 44 1.69 4.61 -7.51
N ARG A 45 1.33 3.40 -7.92
CA ARG A 45 0.11 2.73 -7.50
C ARG A 45 0.46 1.40 -6.85
N VAL A 46 -0.10 1.16 -5.69
CA VAL A 46 0.05 -0.11 -4.97
C VAL A 46 -1.31 -0.72 -4.76
N THR A 47 -1.46 -1.99 -5.13
CA THR A 47 -2.68 -2.76 -4.90
C THR A 47 -2.42 -3.80 -3.83
N LEU A 48 -3.30 -3.82 -2.83
CA LEU A 48 -3.33 -4.83 -1.78
C LEU A 48 -4.54 -5.71 -2.01
N THR A 49 -4.34 -7.02 -2.08
CA THR A 49 -5.43 -8.00 -2.22
C THR A 49 -5.31 -9.04 -1.14
N ARG A 50 -6.44 -9.42 -0.54
CA ARG A 50 -6.53 -10.52 0.41
C ARG A 50 -7.14 -11.73 -0.25
N ARG A 51 -6.45 -12.88 -0.16
CA ARG A 51 -6.95 -14.18 -0.61
C ARG A 51 -6.81 -15.19 0.52
N GLY A 52 -7.93 -15.51 1.17
CA GLY A 52 -7.89 -16.34 2.37
C GLY A 52 -7.09 -15.68 3.48
N ILE A 53 -6.00 -16.31 3.91
CA ILE A 53 -5.08 -15.79 4.93
C ILE A 53 -3.87 -15.09 4.31
N THR A 54 -3.79 -15.05 2.98
CA THR A 54 -2.61 -14.51 2.27
C THR A 54 -2.88 -13.10 1.78
N TRP A 55 -1.91 -12.22 2.03
CA TRP A 55 -1.89 -10.87 1.50
C TRP A 55 -1.02 -10.80 0.25
N HIS A 56 -1.51 -10.13 -0.78
CA HIS A 56 -0.75 -9.87 -2.01
C HIS A 56 -0.58 -8.37 -2.17
N VAL A 57 0.65 -7.92 -2.33
CA VAL A 57 0.99 -6.51 -2.56
C VAL A 57 1.64 -6.39 -3.93
N THR A 58 1.07 -5.57 -4.80
CA THR A 58 1.56 -5.38 -6.15
C THR A 58 1.68 -3.90 -6.46
N GLY A 59 2.80 -3.48 -7.01
CA GLY A 59 3.02 -2.10 -7.44
C GLY A 59 4.50 -1.83 -7.69
N GLY A 60 4.79 -0.80 -8.49
CA GLY A 60 6.16 -0.38 -8.74
C GLY A 60 7.09 -1.50 -9.26
N GLY A 61 6.56 -2.49 -9.98
CA GLY A 61 7.32 -3.64 -10.43
C GLY A 61 7.56 -4.72 -9.36
N VAL A 62 6.99 -4.55 -8.18
CA VAL A 62 7.11 -5.50 -7.05
C VAL A 62 5.85 -6.32 -6.93
N HIS A 63 6.02 -7.62 -6.68
CA HIS A 63 4.93 -8.51 -6.30
C HIS A 63 5.34 -9.28 -5.06
N TRP A 64 4.74 -8.96 -3.93
CA TRP A 64 4.99 -9.59 -2.65
C TRP A 64 3.75 -10.35 -2.20
N LYS A 65 3.93 -11.50 -1.56
CA LYS A 65 2.85 -12.23 -0.91
C LYS A 65 3.32 -12.79 0.43
N GLY A 66 2.41 -12.90 1.37
CA GLY A 66 2.71 -13.44 2.69
C GLY A 66 1.47 -13.40 3.59
N THR A 67 1.62 -13.91 4.80
CA THR A 67 0.53 -13.99 5.77
C THR A 67 0.60 -12.90 6.85
N SER A 68 1.72 -12.18 6.94
CA SER A 68 1.90 -11.11 7.92
C SER A 68 1.34 -9.80 7.42
N ARG A 69 0.36 -9.25 8.14
CA ARG A 69 -0.19 -7.92 7.82
C ARG A 69 0.84 -6.82 8.00
N HIS A 70 1.70 -6.93 9.01
CA HIS A 70 2.75 -5.95 9.26
C HIS A 70 3.75 -5.92 8.11
N ALA A 71 4.16 -7.08 7.62
CA ALA A 71 5.03 -7.17 6.45
C ALA A 71 4.36 -6.61 5.20
N ALA A 72 3.06 -6.86 5.01
CA ALA A 72 2.30 -6.29 3.91
C ALA A 72 2.29 -4.76 3.98
N ALA A 73 2.00 -4.19 5.15
CA ALA A 73 2.01 -2.74 5.36
C ALA A 73 3.39 -2.14 5.10
N THR A 74 4.44 -2.82 5.55
CA THR A 74 5.83 -2.39 5.32
C THR A 74 6.16 -2.38 3.82
N GLN A 75 5.74 -3.40 3.08
CA GLN A 75 5.94 -3.46 1.63
C GLN A 75 5.21 -2.33 0.91
N ILE A 76 3.96 -2.06 1.28
CA ILE A 76 3.19 -0.95 0.70
C ILE A 76 3.92 0.38 0.93
N ALA A 77 4.32 0.66 2.16
CA ALA A 77 5.03 1.89 2.50
C ALA A 77 6.35 2.01 1.74
N HIS A 78 7.09 0.92 1.62
CA HIS A 78 8.35 0.89 0.89
C HIS A 78 8.15 1.23 -0.60
N ILE A 79 7.15 0.64 -1.24
CA ILE A 79 6.86 0.89 -2.66
C ILE A 79 6.46 2.35 -2.86
N ILE A 80 5.63 2.90 -1.98
CA ILE A 80 5.20 4.30 -2.04
C ILE A 80 6.37 5.26 -1.84
N GLU A 81 7.29 4.94 -0.93
CA GLU A 81 8.46 5.75 -0.66
C GLU A 81 9.46 5.73 -1.83
N VAL A 82 9.80 4.55 -2.33
CA VAL A 82 10.85 4.34 -3.33
C VAL A 82 10.35 4.53 -4.75
N GLY A 83 9.12 4.17 -5.03
CA GLY A 83 8.54 4.18 -6.37
C GLY A 83 8.22 5.57 -6.93
N TRP A 84 8.44 6.62 -6.16
CA TRP A 84 8.12 8.00 -6.54
C TRP A 84 9.27 8.69 -7.29
N ARG A 85 10.07 8.05 -7.94
CA ARG A 85 11.21 8.69 -8.63
C ARG A 85 10.91 9.01 -10.09
#